data_dbf6b3d5e732c3857b5ba989a151ca13
#
_entry.id   dbf6b3d5e732c3857b5ba989a151ca13
#
_cell.length_a   1.000
_cell.length_b   1.000
_cell.length_c   1.000
_cell.angle_alpha   90.00
_cell.angle_beta   90.00
_cell.angle_gamma   90.00
#
_symmetry.space_group_name_H-M   'P 1'
#
loop_
_entity.id
_entity.type
_entity.pdbx_description
1 polymer ?
#
loop_
_entity_poly.entity_id
_entity_poly.type
_entity_poly.pdbx_seq_one_letter_code
_entity_poly.pdbx_strand_id
1 'polypeptide(L)'
;MLEVKRSAGNNASVRDAESRVTNHEPRITIKHLGLVPYEPTWREMQRFTAQRTPDTPDEIWLLEHPPVYTYGVAGRKEHLPQIDTGIPVVHVDRGGQVTYHGPGQLVAYTLLDLRRREFTVRALIRALEQAVIDLLGEFGVAAGRRQDAPGVYVAERKVAALGLRIRQGCCYHGLSLNVDMGLSPFHAIDPCGYPGLPVTQLRDLGITESIESLRERLASRLAEQLAPVTGHT
;
A
#
# COMPACT_ATOMS: atom_id res chain seq x y z
N MET A 1 48.47 -38.46 -62.85
CA MET A 1 47.03 -38.10 -62.93
C MET A 1 46.42 -38.38 -61.58
N LEU A 2 46.37 -37.36 -60.72
CA LEU A 2 45.82 -37.46 -59.35
C LEU A 2 44.92 -36.24 -59.12
N GLU A 3 43.64 -36.54 -59.03
CA GLU A 3 42.57 -35.56 -58.79
C GLU A 3 42.57 -35.11 -57.35
N VAL A 4 42.65 -33.79 -57.11
CA VAL A 4 42.56 -33.18 -55.76
C VAL A 4 41.13 -32.80 -55.58
N LYS A 5 40.39 -33.48 -54.68
CA LYS A 5 39.10 -33.09 -54.21
C LYS A 5 39.23 -31.92 -53.16
N ARG A 6 38.64 -30.78 -53.48
CA ARG A 6 38.48 -29.64 -52.50
C ARG A 6 37.29 -29.92 -51.59
N SER A 7 37.58 -29.95 -50.30
CA SER A 7 36.58 -29.99 -49.21
C SER A 7 35.96 -28.62 -49.05
N ALA A 8 34.64 -28.52 -49.11
CA ALA A 8 33.87 -27.30 -48.83
C ALA A 8 33.76 -27.10 -47.32
N GLY A 9 34.22 -25.94 -46.85
CA GLY A 9 34.06 -25.52 -45.45
C GLY A 9 32.61 -25.22 -45.11
N ASN A 10 32.16 -25.83 -44.03
CA ASN A 10 30.84 -25.61 -43.46
C ASN A 10 30.84 -24.32 -42.62
N ASN A 11 30.21 -23.28 -43.13
CA ASN A 11 30.02 -22.02 -42.42
C ASN A 11 28.80 -22.18 -41.50
N ALA A 12 29.03 -22.52 -40.23
CA ALA A 12 27.99 -22.56 -39.22
C ALA A 12 27.62 -21.12 -38.85
N SER A 13 26.47 -20.69 -39.33
CA SER A 13 25.78 -19.46 -38.96
C SER A 13 25.55 -19.42 -37.44
N VAL A 14 26.18 -18.46 -36.80
CA VAL A 14 25.85 -18.05 -35.43
C VAL A 14 24.46 -17.40 -35.50
N ARG A 15 23.45 -18.16 -35.06
CA ARG A 15 22.11 -17.62 -34.92
C ARG A 15 22.11 -16.76 -33.65
N ASP A 16 21.87 -15.49 -33.86
CA ASP A 16 21.59 -14.50 -32.81
C ASP A 16 20.51 -15.02 -31.90
N ALA A 17 20.86 -15.21 -30.63
CA ALA A 17 19.90 -15.39 -29.56
C ALA A 17 19.24 -14.03 -29.31
N GLU A 18 18.18 -13.72 -30.08
CA GLU A 18 17.27 -12.62 -29.74
C GLU A 18 16.73 -12.88 -28.33
N SER A 19 17.25 -12.13 -27.38
CA SER A 19 16.66 -12.03 -26.06
C SER A 19 15.26 -11.43 -26.24
N ARG A 20 14.26 -12.29 -26.17
CA ARG A 20 12.87 -11.84 -26.02
C ARG A 20 12.73 -11.11 -24.69
N VAL A 21 12.92 -9.82 -24.71
CA VAL A 21 12.44 -8.93 -23.66
C VAL A 21 10.91 -8.97 -23.77
N THR A 22 10.30 -9.88 -23.03
CA THR A 22 8.85 -9.84 -22.84
C THR A 22 8.57 -8.63 -21.98
N ASN A 23 8.14 -7.51 -22.59
CA ASN A 23 7.56 -6.36 -21.91
C ASN A 23 6.25 -6.81 -21.24
N HIS A 24 6.37 -7.49 -20.11
CA HIS A 24 5.25 -7.67 -19.19
C HIS A 24 5.24 -6.42 -18.33
N GLU A 25 4.39 -5.45 -18.72
CA GLU A 25 4.05 -4.38 -17.78
C GLU A 25 3.65 -5.02 -16.45
N PRO A 26 4.23 -4.57 -15.33
CA PRO A 26 3.97 -5.16 -14.02
C PRO A 26 2.52 -4.91 -13.62
N ARG A 27 1.66 -5.86 -13.95
CA ARG A 27 0.23 -5.82 -13.61
C ARG A 27 0.05 -5.87 -12.09
N ILE A 28 -0.86 -5.04 -11.59
CA ILE A 28 -1.32 -5.10 -10.20
C ILE A 28 -2.62 -5.88 -10.17
N THR A 29 -2.68 -6.90 -9.34
CA THR A 29 -3.91 -7.62 -9.03
C THR A 29 -4.60 -6.97 -7.84
N ILE A 30 -5.85 -6.56 -7.98
CA ILE A 30 -6.65 -6.01 -6.88
C ILE A 30 -7.48 -7.14 -6.28
N LYS A 31 -7.43 -7.28 -4.96
CA LYS A 31 -8.21 -8.27 -4.19
C LYS A 31 -9.11 -7.57 -3.18
N HIS A 32 -10.36 -7.98 -3.11
CA HIS A 32 -11.35 -7.51 -2.14
C HIS A 32 -11.54 -8.59 -1.10
N LEU A 33 -11.13 -8.35 0.15
CA LEU A 33 -11.13 -9.36 1.20
C LEU A 33 -12.28 -9.19 2.20
N GLY A 34 -13.02 -8.07 2.13
CA GLY A 34 -14.11 -7.78 3.08
C GLY A 34 -13.59 -7.49 4.49
N LEU A 35 -14.39 -7.82 5.50
CA LEU A 35 -14.03 -7.66 6.91
C LEU A 35 -13.25 -8.90 7.38
N VAL A 36 -11.95 -8.73 7.64
CA VAL A 36 -11.03 -9.83 7.99
C VAL A 36 -10.21 -9.52 9.25
N PRO A 37 -9.89 -10.53 10.10
CA PRO A 37 -9.06 -10.35 11.28
C PRO A 37 -7.65 -9.84 10.93
N TYR A 38 -7.10 -8.96 11.77
CA TYR A 38 -5.83 -8.29 11.51
C TYR A 38 -4.63 -9.27 11.48
N GLU A 39 -4.42 -10.05 12.54
CA GLU A 39 -3.22 -10.89 12.65
C GLU A 39 -3.10 -11.96 11.54
N PRO A 40 -4.16 -12.72 11.20
CA PRO A 40 -4.08 -13.65 10.07
C PRO A 40 -3.73 -12.97 8.76
N THR A 41 -4.32 -11.79 8.49
CA THR A 41 -4.05 -11.00 7.29
C THR A 41 -2.62 -10.49 7.26
N TRP A 42 -2.09 -10.01 8.40
CA TRP A 42 -0.70 -9.59 8.52
C TRP A 42 0.28 -10.75 8.27
N ARG A 43 0.03 -11.93 8.86
CA ARG A 43 0.85 -13.12 8.63
C ARG A 43 0.83 -13.54 7.16
N GLU A 44 -0.32 -13.42 6.51
CA GLU A 44 -0.46 -13.73 5.09
C GLU A 44 0.34 -12.74 4.21
N MET A 45 0.32 -11.44 4.51
CA MET A 45 1.19 -10.46 3.82
C MET A 45 2.67 -10.80 3.98
N GLN A 46 3.11 -11.20 5.19
CA GLN A 46 4.49 -11.61 5.44
C GLN A 46 4.85 -12.85 4.64
N ARG A 47 3.96 -13.86 4.61
CA ARG A 47 4.15 -15.10 3.84
C ARG A 47 4.23 -14.82 2.36
N PHE A 48 3.28 -14.08 1.81
CA PHE A 48 3.26 -13.67 0.40
C PHE A 48 4.57 -12.97 0.02
N THR A 49 4.99 -12.00 0.83
CA THR A 49 6.22 -11.23 0.56
C THR A 49 7.47 -12.10 0.64
N ALA A 50 7.54 -13.05 1.59
CA ALA A 50 8.68 -13.94 1.75
C ALA A 50 8.79 -15.00 0.64
N GLN A 51 7.66 -15.40 0.05
CA GLN A 51 7.59 -16.42 -1.00
C GLN A 51 7.63 -15.83 -2.42
N ARG A 52 7.80 -14.51 -2.57
CA ARG A 52 7.85 -13.88 -3.89
C ARG A 52 8.99 -14.42 -4.74
N THR A 53 8.69 -14.60 -6.00
CA THR A 53 9.63 -14.87 -7.09
C THR A 53 9.63 -13.67 -8.07
N PRO A 54 10.55 -13.58 -9.01
CA PRO A 54 10.50 -12.55 -10.06
C PRO A 54 9.18 -12.48 -10.83
N ASP A 55 8.49 -13.61 -10.97
CA ASP A 55 7.22 -13.73 -11.70
C ASP A 55 5.99 -13.49 -10.82
N THR A 56 6.15 -13.36 -9.51
CA THR A 56 5.03 -13.11 -8.60
C THR A 56 4.42 -11.75 -8.90
N PRO A 57 3.10 -11.67 -9.23
CA PRO A 57 2.44 -10.39 -9.48
C PRO A 57 2.45 -9.50 -8.24
N ASP A 58 2.30 -8.20 -8.46
CA ASP A 58 2.03 -7.26 -7.40
C ASP A 58 0.54 -7.29 -7.05
N GLU A 59 0.22 -7.06 -5.78
CA GLU A 59 -1.16 -7.10 -5.31
C GLU A 59 -1.50 -5.87 -4.48
N ILE A 60 -2.78 -5.44 -4.58
CA ILE A 60 -3.42 -4.50 -3.66
C ILE A 60 -4.57 -5.26 -2.99
N TRP A 61 -4.58 -5.34 -1.67
CA TRP A 61 -5.67 -5.93 -0.90
C TRP A 61 -6.51 -4.85 -0.26
N LEU A 62 -7.77 -4.78 -0.63
CA LEU A 62 -8.75 -3.84 -0.11
C LEU A 62 -9.66 -4.57 0.87
N LEU A 63 -9.76 -4.04 2.10
CA LEU A 63 -10.39 -4.74 3.20
C LEU A 63 -10.80 -3.78 4.33
N GLU A 64 -11.45 -4.32 5.32
CA GLU A 64 -11.71 -3.73 6.63
C GLU A 64 -11.22 -4.69 7.73
N HIS A 65 -10.98 -4.17 8.93
CA HIS A 65 -10.67 -4.98 10.10
C HIS A 65 -11.73 -4.84 11.20
N PRO A 66 -11.98 -5.88 12.01
CA PRO A 66 -12.57 -5.70 13.33
C PRO A 66 -11.75 -4.74 14.19
N PRO A 67 -12.34 -4.17 15.27
CA PRO A 67 -11.62 -3.23 16.13
C PRO A 67 -10.29 -3.78 16.61
N VAL A 68 -9.20 -3.05 16.34
CA VAL A 68 -7.85 -3.40 16.74
C VAL A 68 -6.95 -2.17 16.80
N TYR A 69 -6.15 -2.06 17.87
CA TYR A 69 -5.00 -1.15 17.90
C TYR A 69 -3.77 -1.86 17.37
N THR A 70 -3.01 -1.18 16.50
CA THR A 70 -1.71 -1.68 16.06
C THR A 70 -0.64 -0.65 16.38
N TYR A 71 0.51 -1.09 16.89
CA TYR A 71 1.67 -0.20 17.03
C TYR A 71 2.87 -0.77 16.29
N GLY A 72 3.50 0.10 15.48
CA GLY A 72 4.60 -0.24 14.62
C GLY A 72 5.96 -0.19 15.33
N VAL A 73 7.03 -0.32 14.54
CA VAL A 73 8.41 -0.39 15.06
C VAL A 73 8.88 0.87 15.80
N ALA A 74 8.29 2.04 15.51
CA ALA A 74 8.53 3.28 16.23
C ALA A 74 7.54 3.49 17.39
N GLY A 75 6.65 2.52 17.64
CA GLY A 75 5.61 2.61 18.65
C GLY A 75 6.19 2.61 20.04
N ARG A 76 5.70 3.54 20.87
CA ARG A 76 6.02 3.63 22.28
C ARG A 76 4.82 3.20 23.10
N LYS A 77 5.07 2.47 24.19
CA LYS A 77 3.99 1.97 25.07
C LYS A 77 3.18 3.10 25.70
N GLU A 78 3.79 4.26 25.91
CA GLU A 78 3.15 5.46 26.46
C GLU A 78 2.04 6.04 25.57
N HIS A 79 2.06 5.72 24.24
CA HIS A 79 1.05 6.14 23.28
C HIS A 79 -0.10 5.15 23.11
N LEU A 80 -0.02 3.98 23.78
CA LEU A 80 -1.10 3.00 23.80
C LEU A 80 -2.22 3.42 24.75
N PRO A 81 -3.44 2.84 24.63
CA PRO A 81 -4.51 3.11 25.57
C PRO A 81 -4.05 2.87 27.01
N GLN A 82 -4.25 3.87 27.88
CA GLN A 82 -3.90 3.80 29.29
C GLN A 82 -5.01 3.18 30.13
N ILE A 83 -6.16 2.89 29.51
CA ILE A 83 -7.33 2.25 30.12
C ILE A 83 -7.68 1.00 29.31
N ASP A 84 -8.32 0.05 29.94
CA ASP A 84 -8.86 -1.11 29.21
C ASP A 84 -10.03 -0.65 28.34
N THR A 85 -9.85 -0.72 27.02
CA THR A 85 -10.87 -0.38 26.03
C THR A 85 -11.63 -1.60 25.53
N GLY A 86 -11.24 -2.82 25.94
CA GLY A 86 -11.72 -4.09 25.37
C GLY A 86 -11.27 -4.33 23.92
N ILE A 87 -10.46 -3.43 23.33
CA ILE A 87 -9.95 -3.54 21.95
C ILE A 87 -8.55 -4.15 21.98
N PRO A 88 -8.30 -5.23 21.21
CA PRO A 88 -6.99 -5.88 21.16
C PRO A 88 -5.87 -4.90 20.72
N VAL A 89 -4.68 -5.09 21.27
CA VAL A 89 -3.46 -4.34 20.89
C VAL A 89 -2.45 -5.31 20.28
N VAL A 90 -2.03 -5.05 19.04
CA VAL A 90 -1.10 -5.92 18.29
C VAL A 90 0.18 -5.15 17.97
N HIS A 91 1.33 -5.70 18.37
CA HIS A 91 2.64 -5.20 17.95
C HIS A 91 3.00 -5.75 16.57
N VAL A 92 3.33 -4.85 15.63
CA VAL A 92 3.55 -5.18 14.23
C VAL A 92 4.82 -4.55 13.69
N ASP A 93 5.26 -5.01 12.53
CA ASP A 93 6.52 -4.63 11.91
C ASP A 93 6.41 -3.47 10.90
N ARG A 94 5.22 -2.86 10.74
CA ARG A 94 5.08 -1.64 9.91
C ARG A 94 5.82 -0.46 10.52
N GLY A 95 6.17 0.50 9.69
CA GLY A 95 6.64 1.81 10.15
C GLY A 95 5.56 2.56 10.93
N GLY A 96 5.99 3.58 11.66
CA GLY A 96 5.11 4.46 12.42
C GLY A 96 4.80 4.00 13.84
N GLN A 97 3.94 4.76 14.49
CA GLN A 97 3.52 4.64 15.89
C GLN A 97 2.23 3.81 16.01
N VAL A 98 1.41 4.12 17.02
CA VAL A 98 0.10 3.51 17.23
C VAL A 98 -0.93 4.06 16.26
N THR A 99 -1.88 3.22 15.88
CA THR A 99 -3.10 3.58 15.16
C THR A 99 -4.24 2.63 15.55
N TYR A 100 -5.44 2.97 15.11
CA TYR A 100 -6.65 2.16 15.27
C TYR A 100 -7.19 1.74 13.91
N HIS A 101 -7.69 0.51 13.85
CA HIS A 101 -8.48 -0.01 12.74
C HIS A 101 -9.82 -0.52 13.26
N GLY A 102 -10.88 -0.33 12.48
CA GLY A 102 -12.23 -0.78 12.80
C GLY A 102 -13.16 -0.76 11.59
N PRO A 103 -14.37 -1.34 11.71
CA PRO A 103 -15.38 -1.30 10.65
C PRO A 103 -15.69 0.13 10.21
N GLY A 104 -15.89 0.32 8.90
CA GLY A 104 -16.06 1.65 8.31
C GLY A 104 -14.73 2.36 7.98
N GLN A 105 -13.57 1.69 8.18
CA GLN A 105 -12.27 2.14 7.71
C GLN A 105 -11.83 1.29 6.51
N LEU A 106 -11.64 1.91 5.36
CA LEU A 106 -11.12 1.23 4.17
C LEU A 106 -9.60 1.12 4.27
N VAL A 107 -9.10 -0.11 4.30
CA VAL A 107 -7.66 -0.41 4.35
C VAL A 107 -7.21 -0.91 2.98
N ALA A 108 -6.08 -0.37 2.51
CA ALA A 108 -5.42 -0.81 1.28
C ALA A 108 -4.00 -1.28 1.60
N TYR A 109 -3.75 -2.58 1.55
CA TYR A 109 -2.41 -3.14 1.64
C TYR A 109 -1.79 -3.26 0.26
N THR A 110 -0.54 -2.81 0.12
CA THR A 110 0.21 -2.80 -1.14
C THR A 110 1.37 -3.77 -1.05
N LEU A 111 1.27 -4.90 -1.77
CA LEU A 111 2.27 -5.96 -1.81
C LEU A 111 3.02 -5.85 -3.15
N LEU A 112 4.04 -4.99 -3.18
CA LEU A 112 4.72 -4.56 -4.41
C LEU A 112 6.20 -4.92 -4.39
N ASP A 113 6.76 -5.28 -5.54
CA ASP A 113 8.20 -5.30 -5.75
C ASP A 113 8.65 -3.90 -6.19
N LEU A 114 9.27 -3.16 -5.28
CA LEU A 114 9.67 -1.77 -5.51
C LEU A 114 10.83 -1.65 -6.50
N ARG A 115 11.69 -2.67 -6.61
CA ARG A 115 12.80 -2.69 -7.57
C ARG A 115 12.28 -2.82 -8.98
N ARG A 116 11.37 -3.77 -9.21
CA ARG A 116 10.72 -3.98 -10.51
C ARG A 116 9.93 -2.76 -10.98
N ARG A 117 9.38 -1.99 -10.03
CA ARG A 117 8.61 -0.76 -10.31
C ARG A 117 9.44 0.51 -10.29
N GLU A 118 10.74 0.41 -9.98
CA GLU A 118 11.63 1.56 -9.83
C GLU A 118 11.14 2.61 -8.81
N PHE A 119 10.38 2.15 -7.80
CA PHE A 119 9.88 3.01 -6.74
C PHE A 119 10.87 3.12 -5.59
N THR A 120 11.18 4.34 -5.18
CA THR A 120 11.72 4.59 -3.84
C THR A 120 10.60 4.55 -2.80
N VAL A 121 10.95 4.29 -1.53
CA VAL A 121 9.95 4.31 -0.43
C VAL A 121 9.24 5.66 -0.36
N ARG A 122 9.97 6.77 -0.57
CA ARG A 122 9.38 8.11 -0.57
C ARG A 122 8.41 8.31 -1.74
N ALA A 123 8.76 7.83 -2.92
CA ALA A 123 7.86 7.89 -4.08
C ALA A 123 6.59 7.07 -3.85
N LEU A 124 6.70 5.87 -3.27
CA LEU A 124 5.55 5.06 -2.91
C LEU A 124 4.63 5.77 -1.90
N ILE A 125 5.18 6.33 -0.83
CA ILE A 125 4.39 7.10 0.14
C ILE A 125 3.62 8.22 -0.56
N ARG A 126 4.30 8.99 -1.41
CA ARG A 126 3.68 10.09 -2.18
C ARG A 126 2.58 9.59 -3.13
N ALA A 127 2.77 8.45 -3.80
CA ALA A 127 1.79 7.84 -4.68
C ALA A 127 0.53 7.43 -3.90
N LEU A 128 0.70 6.79 -2.75
CA LEU A 128 -0.42 6.38 -1.88
C LEU A 128 -1.19 7.58 -1.34
N GLU A 129 -0.49 8.63 -0.91
CA GLU A 129 -1.11 9.88 -0.48
C GLU A 129 -1.85 10.57 -1.63
N GLN A 130 -1.25 10.58 -2.84
CA GLN A 130 -1.88 11.19 -4.01
C GLN A 130 -3.16 10.47 -4.39
N ALA A 131 -3.19 9.15 -4.37
CA ALA A 131 -4.40 8.37 -4.64
C ALA A 131 -5.58 8.78 -3.74
N VAL A 132 -5.32 9.03 -2.46
CA VAL A 132 -6.35 9.51 -1.53
C VAL A 132 -6.71 10.97 -1.79
N ILE A 133 -5.74 11.83 -2.09
CA ILE A 133 -5.99 13.25 -2.42
C ILE A 133 -6.83 13.36 -3.68
N ASP A 134 -6.52 12.58 -4.72
CA ASP A 134 -7.28 12.56 -5.97
C ASP A 134 -8.71 12.05 -5.75
N LEU A 135 -8.88 11.01 -4.93
CA LEU A 135 -10.20 10.52 -4.54
C LEU A 135 -11.03 11.61 -3.85
N LEU A 136 -10.45 12.33 -2.88
CA LEU A 136 -11.13 13.41 -2.18
C LEU A 136 -11.45 14.59 -3.10
N GLY A 137 -10.57 14.85 -4.07
CA GLY A 137 -10.77 15.86 -5.12
C GLY A 137 -12.01 15.61 -5.99
N GLU A 138 -12.38 14.34 -6.22
CA GLU A 138 -13.62 13.99 -6.96
C GLU A 138 -14.88 14.51 -6.27
N PHE A 139 -14.82 14.69 -4.96
CA PHE A 139 -15.90 15.21 -4.13
C PHE A 139 -15.74 16.71 -3.78
N GLY A 140 -14.77 17.39 -4.41
CA GLY A 140 -14.52 18.81 -4.15
C GLY A 140 -13.84 19.08 -2.79
N VAL A 141 -13.32 18.06 -2.11
CA VAL A 141 -12.65 18.20 -0.82
C VAL A 141 -11.16 18.44 -1.04
N ALA A 142 -10.68 19.63 -0.63
CA ALA A 142 -9.27 19.96 -0.66
C ALA A 142 -8.52 19.22 0.47
N ALA A 143 -7.60 18.35 0.07
CA ALA A 143 -6.77 17.57 0.99
C ALA A 143 -5.29 17.77 0.69
N GLY A 144 -4.45 17.54 1.69
CA GLY A 144 -3.00 17.75 1.58
C GLY A 144 -2.18 16.78 2.41
N ARG A 145 -0.86 16.94 2.29
CA ARG A 145 0.17 16.18 3.02
C ARG A 145 0.78 17.03 4.12
N ARG A 146 1.36 16.36 5.12
CA ARG A 146 2.27 16.99 6.07
C ARG A 146 3.67 16.42 5.90
N GLN A 147 4.68 17.26 6.04
CA GLN A 147 6.07 16.87 5.76
C GLN A 147 6.65 15.93 6.83
N ASP A 148 6.23 16.13 8.06
CA ASP A 148 6.70 15.46 9.28
C ASP A 148 5.85 14.25 9.71
N ALA A 149 4.64 14.14 9.18
CA ALA A 149 3.67 13.11 9.58
C ALA A 149 2.95 12.51 8.38
N PRO A 150 3.51 11.45 7.74
CA PRO A 150 2.90 10.82 6.58
C PRO A 150 1.42 10.52 6.78
N GLY A 151 0.62 10.86 5.77
CA GLY A 151 -0.84 10.75 5.82
C GLY A 151 -1.51 11.82 4.96
N VAL A 152 -2.83 11.73 4.86
CA VAL A 152 -3.65 12.73 4.16
C VAL A 152 -4.49 13.48 5.18
N TYR A 153 -4.54 14.79 5.00
CA TYR A 153 -5.17 15.73 5.94
C TYR A 153 -6.16 16.64 5.22
N VAL A 154 -7.27 16.92 5.89
CA VAL A 154 -8.25 17.93 5.50
C VAL A 154 -8.39 18.90 6.69
N ALA A 155 -8.14 20.18 6.48
CA ALA A 155 -8.16 21.21 7.52
C ALA A 155 -7.42 20.76 8.81
N GLU A 156 -6.17 20.30 8.67
CA GLU A 156 -5.28 19.81 9.73
C GLU A 156 -5.73 18.51 10.44
N ARG A 157 -6.87 17.93 10.05
CA ARG A 157 -7.39 16.67 10.60
C ARG A 157 -7.01 15.50 9.71
N LYS A 158 -6.43 14.47 10.30
CA LYS A 158 -5.98 13.28 9.53
C LYS A 158 -7.19 12.44 9.10
N VAL A 159 -7.35 12.26 7.79
CA VAL A 159 -8.39 11.40 7.18
C VAL A 159 -7.83 10.03 6.76
N ALA A 160 -6.53 9.97 6.42
CA ALA A 160 -5.88 8.71 6.09
C ALA A 160 -4.48 8.62 6.72
N ALA A 161 -4.13 7.44 7.21
CA ALA A 161 -2.84 7.13 7.79
C ALA A 161 -2.07 6.15 6.89
N LEU A 162 -0.73 6.21 6.94
CA LEU A 162 0.16 5.32 6.18
C LEU A 162 1.17 4.66 7.10
N GLY A 163 1.44 3.40 6.83
CA GLY A 163 2.52 2.65 7.47
C GLY A 163 2.95 1.51 6.55
N LEU A 164 4.24 1.47 6.21
CA LEU A 164 4.79 0.49 5.28
C LEU A 164 5.86 -0.36 5.98
N ARG A 165 6.06 -1.56 5.48
CA ARG A 165 7.24 -2.38 5.76
C ARG A 165 7.95 -2.70 4.46
N ILE A 166 9.26 -2.50 4.43
CA ILE A 166 10.09 -2.89 3.31
C ILE A 166 10.98 -4.07 3.75
N ARG A 167 10.93 -5.14 2.97
CA ARG A 167 11.76 -6.32 3.16
C ARG A 167 12.27 -6.83 1.81
N GLN A 168 13.58 -6.95 1.66
CA GLN A 168 14.22 -7.45 0.44
C GLN A 168 13.77 -6.72 -0.85
N GLY A 169 13.53 -5.41 -0.77
CA GLY A 169 13.08 -4.59 -1.90
C GLY A 169 11.59 -4.68 -2.20
N CYS A 170 10.83 -5.48 -1.45
CA CYS A 170 9.37 -5.56 -1.56
C CYS A 170 8.69 -4.85 -0.39
N CYS A 171 7.52 -4.29 -0.62
CA CYS A 171 6.73 -3.67 0.44
C CYS A 171 5.48 -4.48 0.77
N TYR A 172 4.98 -4.30 1.99
CA TYR A 172 3.67 -4.72 2.46
C TYR A 172 3.16 -3.74 3.53
N HIS A 173 1.91 -3.93 4.03
CA HIS A 173 1.09 -2.91 4.63
C HIS A 173 0.71 -1.82 3.62
N GLY A 174 0.31 -0.65 4.04
CA GLY A 174 -0.16 0.37 3.12
C GLY A 174 -0.80 1.56 3.81
N LEU A 175 -2.04 1.87 3.43
CA LEU A 175 -2.81 2.99 3.97
C LEU A 175 -4.14 2.53 4.60
N SER A 176 -4.68 3.37 5.47
CA SER A 176 -6.05 3.28 5.98
C SER A 176 -6.75 4.61 5.79
N LEU A 177 -7.97 4.59 5.23
CA LEU A 177 -8.83 5.73 4.96
C LEU A 177 -10.07 5.65 5.85
N ASN A 178 -10.30 6.64 6.70
CA ASN A 178 -11.48 6.71 7.53
C ASN A 178 -12.70 7.10 6.67
N VAL A 179 -13.68 6.22 6.53
CA VAL A 179 -14.86 6.44 5.69
C VAL A 179 -16.07 6.81 6.56
N ASP A 180 -16.60 5.87 7.31
CA ASP A 180 -17.74 6.03 8.20
C ASP A 180 -17.59 5.08 9.39
N MET A 181 -16.79 5.47 10.36
CA MET A 181 -16.36 4.64 11.48
C MET A 181 -16.51 5.36 12.82
N GLY A 182 -16.47 4.61 13.91
CA GLY A 182 -16.34 5.20 15.24
C GLY A 182 -14.94 5.80 15.43
N LEU A 183 -14.85 7.12 15.59
CA LEU A 183 -13.56 7.80 15.80
C LEU A 183 -13.14 7.85 17.28
N SER A 184 -14.04 7.53 18.22
CA SER A 184 -13.75 7.57 19.66
C SER A 184 -12.51 6.76 20.11
N PRO A 185 -12.19 5.58 19.51
CA PRO A 185 -10.98 4.85 19.88
C PRO A 185 -9.67 5.61 19.64
N PHE A 186 -9.65 6.57 18.69
CA PHE A 186 -8.46 7.40 18.47
C PHE A 186 -8.16 8.34 19.64
N HIS A 187 -9.15 8.68 20.49
CA HIS A 187 -8.93 9.50 21.68
C HIS A 187 -8.21 8.76 22.81
N ALA A 188 -8.13 7.43 22.76
CA ALA A 188 -7.43 6.64 23.75
C ALA A 188 -5.94 6.43 23.42
N ILE A 189 -5.47 6.93 22.27
CA ILE A 189 -4.10 6.78 21.78
C ILE A 189 -3.53 8.12 21.32
N ASP A 190 -2.19 8.19 21.17
CA ASP A 190 -1.53 9.32 20.50
C ASP A 190 -1.16 8.92 19.07
N PRO A 191 -2.06 9.14 18.07
CA PRO A 191 -1.83 8.72 16.72
C PRO A 191 -0.54 9.34 16.16
N CYS A 192 0.33 8.50 15.58
CA CYS A 192 1.63 8.94 15.07
C CYS A 192 2.58 9.54 16.12
N GLY A 193 2.33 9.34 17.41
CA GLY A 193 3.10 9.92 18.51
C GLY A 193 2.87 11.42 18.74
N TYR A 194 1.80 11.96 18.17
CA TYR A 194 1.37 13.35 18.37
C TYR A 194 0.15 13.36 19.30
N PRO A 195 0.31 13.78 20.57
CA PRO A 195 -0.80 13.89 21.50
C PRO A 195 -1.90 14.77 20.94
N GLY A 196 -3.12 14.24 20.93
CA GLY A 196 -4.29 15.00 20.48
C GLY A 196 -4.34 15.30 18.98
N LEU A 197 -3.60 14.58 18.12
CA LEU A 197 -3.72 14.76 16.67
C LEU A 197 -5.17 14.52 16.24
N PRO A 198 -5.87 15.56 15.72
CA PRO A 198 -7.26 15.40 15.34
C PRO A 198 -7.39 14.50 14.12
N VAL A 199 -8.36 13.60 14.18
CA VAL A 199 -8.74 12.73 13.05
C VAL A 199 -10.10 13.17 12.49
N THR A 200 -10.37 12.77 11.25
CA THR A 200 -11.67 12.97 10.59
C THR A 200 -11.96 11.77 9.70
N GLN A 201 -13.12 11.76 9.09
CA GLN A 201 -13.59 10.71 8.19
C GLN A 201 -14.39 11.32 7.04
N LEU A 202 -14.61 10.56 5.96
CA LEU A 202 -15.29 11.05 4.77
C LEU A 202 -16.71 11.51 5.06
N ARG A 203 -17.45 10.81 5.92
CA ARG A 203 -18.80 11.19 6.34
C ARG A 203 -18.84 12.60 6.95
N ASP A 204 -17.88 12.92 7.81
CA ASP A 204 -17.79 14.25 8.48
C ASP A 204 -17.41 15.37 7.50
N LEU A 205 -16.92 15.00 6.32
CA LEU A 205 -16.59 15.90 5.20
C LEU A 205 -17.74 16.02 4.18
N GLY A 206 -18.90 15.42 4.46
CA GLY A 206 -20.08 15.43 3.58
C GLY A 206 -20.07 14.38 2.48
N ILE A 207 -19.12 13.44 2.46
CA ILE A 207 -19.06 12.34 1.50
C ILE A 207 -19.85 11.17 2.08
N THR A 208 -21.02 10.87 1.49
CA THR A 208 -21.98 9.85 1.95
C THR A 208 -22.04 8.63 1.03
N GLU A 209 -21.06 8.49 0.14
CA GLU A 209 -20.93 7.32 -0.72
C GLU A 209 -20.74 6.03 0.09
N SER A 210 -21.23 4.90 -0.45
CA SER A 210 -21.00 3.60 0.19
C SER A 210 -19.51 3.22 0.20
N ILE A 211 -19.10 2.43 1.18
CA ILE A 211 -17.71 1.96 1.29
C ILE A 211 -17.32 1.11 0.07
N GLU A 212 -18.28 0.42 -0.56
CA GLU A 212 -18.07 -0.34 -1.79
C GLU A 212 -17.73 0.58 -2.96
N SER A 213 -18.50 1.66 -3.16
CA SER A 213 -18.22 2.65 -4.20
C SER A 213 -16.85 3.32 -4.00
N LEU A 214 -16.55 3.73 -2.77
CA LEU A 214 -15.26 4.34 -2.42
C LEU A 214 -14.09 3.36 -2.58
N ARG A 215 -14.31 2.07 -2.34
CA ARG A 215 -13.31 1.01 -2.54
C ARG A 215 -12.90 0.90 -4.00
N GLU A 216 -13.87 0.88 -4.92
CA GLU A 216 -13.60 0.81 -6.37
C GLU A 216 -12.87 2.07 -6.87
N ARG A 217 -13.30 3.25 -6.40
CA ARG A 217 -12.64 4.51 -6.74
C ARG A 217 -11.20 4.56 -6.21
N LEU A 218 -10.98 4.17 -4.95
CA LEU A 218 -9.63 4.12 -4.37
C LEU A 218 -8.75 3.11 -5.12
N ALA A 219 -9.30 1.94 -5.50
CA ALA A 219 -8.61 0.95 -6.31
C ALA A 219 -8.11 1.54 -7.63
N SER A 220 -8.98 2.28 -8.33
CA SER A 220 -8.62 2.96 -9.59
C SER A 220 -7.50 3.98 -9.37
N ARG A 221 -7.64 4.86 -8.37
CA ARG A 221 -6.62 5.86 -8.07
C ARG A 221 -5.27 5.24 -7.66
N LEU A 222 -5.30 4.17 -6.88
CA LEU A 222 -4.08 3.43 -6.53
C LEU A 222 -3.43 2.80 -7.77
N ALA A 223 -4.21 2.19 -8.66
CA ALA A 223 -3.69 1.62 -9.89
C ALA A 223 -3.04 2.69 -10.80
N GLU A 224 -3.66 3.86 -10.93
CA GLU A 224 -3.13 5.02 -11.67
C GLU A 224 -1.80 5.51 -11.08
N GLN A 225 -1.76 5.75 -9.76
CA GLN A 225 -0.58 6.30 -9.08
C GLN A 225 0.57 5.30 -8.95
N LEU A 226 0.28 4.00 -9.03
CA LEU A 226 1.27 2.93 -8.97
C LEU A 226 1.63 2.36 -10.36
N ALA A 227 1.09 2.94 -11.43
CA ALA A 227 1.51 2.59 -12.79
C ALA A 227 3.01 2.88 -12.97
N PRO A 228 3.73 2.09 -13.80
CA PRO A 228 5.10 2.40 -14.15
C PRO A 228 5.17 3.80 -14.75
N VAL A 229 6.20 4.56 -14.39
CA VAL A 229 6.48 5.83 -15.06
C VAL A 229 6.86 5.48 -16.51
N THR A 230 5.93 5.64 -17.44
CA THR A 230 6.26 5.53 -18.87
C THR A 230 7.24 6.66 -19.19
N GLY A 231 8.53 6.29 -19.28
CA GLY A 231 9.57 7.23 -19.61
C GLY A 231 9.25 7.93 -20.94
N HIS A 232 9.15 9.23 -20.89
CA HIS A 232 9.26 10.03 -22.10
C HIS A 232 10.72 9.92 -22.54
N THR A 233 10.97 9.15 -23.60
CA THR A 233 12.20 9.18 -24.39
C THR A 233 12.36 10.51 -25.09
#